data_77e6db902ced5578298911d8ad529bf3
#
_entry.id   77e6db902ced5578298911d8ad529bf3
#
_cell.length_a   1.000
_cell.length_b   1.000
_cell.length_c   1.000
_cell.angle_alpha   90.00
_cell.angle_beta   90.00
_cell.angle_gamma   90.00
#
_symmetry.space_group_name_H-M   'P 1'
#
loop_
_entity.id
_entity.type
_entity.pdbx_description
1 polymer ?
#
loop_
_entity_poly.entity_id
_entity_poly.type
_entity_poly.pdbx_seq_one_letter_code
_entity_poly.pdbx_strand_id
1 'polypeptide(L)'
;KRMTKIGIYGMAVWLLSACGNGTPDYDATGTFEATEVIVSAEAAGKLLQLEVEEGTRLKAGEEVGLVDTVQLYLKKLQLEASMKSVESQRPDLAKQIAATKQQITTAQREKKRVENLLAAGAANQKQLDDWDAQVTLLQRQLIAQESSLMKSTNSLTEQGNSVSIQVAQVEDQLNKCHIQSPIEGTVLAKYAEAGELASVGKPLFKVGEVDRMYLRAYVTSEQLSQVKLGDKVTVYSDYGNSEQKAYPGVVTWISDRSEFTPKTILTKNERANLVYAVKIAVKNDGSLKIGMYGGVVWKKENP
;
A
#
# COMPACT_ATOMS: atom_id res chain seq x y z
N LYS A 1 16.31 58.39 -88.21
CA LYS A 1 15.98 57.05 -88.76
C LYS A 1 15.62 56.16 -87.57
N ARG A 2 14.44 55.69 -87.55
CA ARG A 2 13.74 54.79 -86.72
C ARG A 2 14.49 53.50 -86.52
N MET A 3 14.50 53.00 -85.28
CA MET A 3 14.39 51.54 -85.02
C MET A 3 13.83 51.28 -83.65
N THR A 4 12.82 50.51 -83.65
CA THR A 4 11.93 50.03 -82.60
C THR A 4 12.64 49.12 -81.60
N LYS A 5 12.47 49.38 -80.33
CA LYS A 5 12.87 48.43 -79.30
C LYS A 5 11.61 47.68 -78.80
N ILE A 6 11.56 46.39 -79.06
CA ILE A 6 10.63 45.47 -78.55
C ILE A 6 11.21 45.00 -77.19
N GLY A 7 10.51 45.42 -76.13
CA GLY A 7 10.83 44.93 -74.76
C GLY A 7 10.08 43.65 -74.45
N ILE A 8 10.85 42.58 -74.18
CA ILE A 8 10.33 41.31 -73.71
C ILE A 8 10.12 41.42 -72.16
N TYR A 9 8.90 41.48 -71.75
CA TYR A 9 8.55 41.32 -70.33
C TYR A 9 8.62 39.85 -69.97
N GLY A 10 9.70 39.46 -69.36
CA GLY A 10 9.83 38.16 -68.65
C GLY A 10 9.05 38.20 -67.35
N MET A 11 7.88 37.63 -67.34
CA MET A 11 7.04 37.47 -66.14
C MET A 11 7.60 36.33 -65.32
N ALA A 12 8.48 36.63 -64.33
CA ALA A 12 8.92 35.71 -63.34
C ALA A 12 7.79 35.46 -62.34
N VAL A 13 7.06 34.37 -62.54
CA VAL A 13 6.09 33.84 -61.55
C VAL A 13 6.92 33.21 -60.44
N TRP A 14 7.06 33.95 -59.34
CA TRP A 14 7.53 33.40 -58.07
C TRP A 14 6.43 32.57 -57.48
N LEU A 15 6.53 31.25 -57.59
CA LEU A 15 5.78 30.31 -56.82
C LEU A 15 6.20 30.46 -55.33
N LEU A 16 5.48 31.27 -54.59
CA LEU A 16 5.50 31.28 -53.16
C LEU A 16 4.86 29.98 -52.70
N SER A 17 5.70 28.93 -52.56
CA SER A 17 5.36 27.77 -51.76
C SER A 17 5.28 28.24 -50.32
N ALA A 18 4.12 28.71 -49.91
CA ALA A 18 3.79 28.85 -48.52
C ALA A 18 3.70 27.44 -47.94
N CYS A 19 4.79 26.95 -47.39
CA CYS A 19 4.75 25.88 -46.39
C CYS A 19 4.01 26.45 -45.19
N GLY A 20 2.71 26.36 -45.22
CA GLY A 20 1.88 26.45 -44.03
C GLY A 20 2.25 25.26 -43.15
N ASN A 21 3.05 25.47 -42.12
CA ASN A 21 3.05 24.58 -40.94
C ASN A 21 1.65 24.71 -40.32
N GLY A 22 0.67 24.04 -40.92
CA GLY A 22 -0.63 23.91 -40.33
C GLY A 22 -0.50 23.14 -39.03
N THR A 23 -0.74 23.77 -37.90
CA THR A 23 -1.04 23.07 -36.67
C THR A 23 -2.08 22.00 -36.97
N PRO A 24 -1.90 20.73 -36.56
CA PRO A 24 -2.94 19.73 -36.78
C PRO A 24 -4.25 20.23 -36.19
N ASP A 25 -5.34 20.07 -36.96
CA ASP A 25 -6.66 20.32 -36.43
C ASP A 25 -6.99 19.22 -35.42
N TYR A 26 -6.98 19.58 -34.12
CA TYR A 26 -7.21 18.63 -33.05
C TYR A 26 -8.69 18.32 -32.93
N ASP A 27 -9.02 17.04 -32.87
CA ASP A 27 -10.37 16.59 -32.57
C ASP A 27 -10.79 16.91 -31.13
N ALA A 28 -9.84 16.86 -30.19
CA ALA A 28 -10.04 17.27 -28.80
C ALA A 28 -8.73 17.77 -28.18
N THR A 29 -8.84 18.58 -27.13
CA THR A 29 -7.70 19.13 -26.40
C THR A 29 -7.87 18.91 -24.91
N GLY A 30 -6.74 18.95 -24.18
CA GLY A 30 -6.74 18.72 -22.74
C GLY A 30 -5.38 19.00 -22.12
N THR A 31 -5.18 18.46 -20.92
CA THR A 31 -3.92 18.59 -20.16
C THR A 31 -3.35 17.23 -19.79
N PHE A 32 -2.04 17.15 -19.72
CA PHE A 32 -1.35 15.95 -19.26
C PHE A 32 -1.40 15.84 -17.75
N GLU A 33 -1.79 14.65 -17.27
CA GLU A 33 -1.86 14.26 -15.87
C GLU A 33 -0.98 13.02 -15.65
N ALA A 34 -0.52 12.83 -14.41
CA ALA A 34 0.12 11.60 -13.96
C ALA A 34 -0.64 11.02 -12.78
N THR A 35 -0.38 9.74 -12.46
CA THR A 35 -0.83 9.19 -11.17
C THR A 35 0.08 9.76 -10.09
N GLU A 36 -0.49 10.51 -9.15
CA GLU A 36 0.24 11.14 -8.05
C GLU A 36 -0.22 10.56 -6.72
N VAL A 37 0.74 10.32 -5.80
CA VAL A 37 0.47 9.91 -4.43
C VAL A 37 1.20 10.86 -3.48
N ILE A 38 0.46 11.40 -2.50
CA ILE A 38 1.03 12.15 -1.39
C ILE A 38 1.38 11.16 -0.30
N VAL A 39 2.67 11.02 -0.02
CA VAL A 39 3.18 10.22 1.09
C VAL A 39 3.12 11.05 2.35
N SER A 40 2.37 10.58 3.34
CA SER A 40 2.17 11.25 4.62
C SER A 40 2.74 10.40 5.75
N ALA A 41 3.13 11.06 6.86
CA ALA A 41 3.62 10.37 8.05
C ALA A 41 2.51 9.48 8.65
N GLU A 42 2.83 8.21 8.92
CA GLU A 42 1.94 7.26 9.59
C GLU A 42 2.21 7.18 11.10
N ALA A 43 3.35 7.73 11.55
CA ALA A 43 3.74 7.83 12.96
C ALA A 43 4.02 9.27 13.36
N ALA A 44 3.85 9.55 14.65
CA ALA A 44 4.19 10.86 15.24
C ALA A 44 5.56 10.78 15.91
N GLY A 45 6.40 11.78 15.66
CA GLY A 45 7.74 11.89 16.24
C GLY A 45 8.63 12.85 15.45
N LYS A 46 9.88 12.99 15.87
CA LYS A 46 10.87 13.76 15.14
C LYS A 46 11.29 12.99 13.88
N LEU A 47 11.31 13.66 12.75
CA LEU A 47 11.80 13.11 11.49
C LEU A 47 13.33 13.05 11.54
N LEU A 48 13.90 11.87 11.73
CA LEU A 48 15.34 11.69 11.86
C LEU A 48 16.04 11.77 10.51
N GLN A 49 15.41 11.20 9.47
CA GLN A 49 15.90 11.14 8.10
C GLN A 49 14.74 11.33 7.13
N LEU A 50 14.99 12.04 6.03
CA LEU A 50 14.11 12.11 4.88
C LEU A 50 14.99 12.35 3.63
N GLU A 51 15.39 11.27 2.98
CA GLU A 51 16.35 11.24 1.88
C GLU A 51 15.64 11.29 0.52
N VAL A 52 14.81 12.32 0.35
CA VAL A 52 14.13 12.60 -0.92
C VAL A 52 14.48 13.99 -1.40
N GLU A 53 14.70 14.11 -2.70
CA GLU A 53 14.90 15.37 -3.40
C GLU A 53 13.94 15.42 -4.59
N GLU A 54 13.45 16.59 -4.95
CA GLU A 54 12.60 16.77 -6.13
C GLU A 54 13.33 16.32 -7.39
N GLY A 55 12.67 15.51 -8.20
CA GLY A 55 13.26 14.88 -9.39
C GLY A 55 13.93 13.52 -9.14
N THR A 56 14.13 13.11 -7.90
CA THR A 56 14.66 11.77 -7.56
C THR A 56 13.67 10.68 -7.97
N ARG A 57 14.17 9.60 -8.56
CA ARG A 57 13.36 8.43 -8.90
C ARG A 57 13.40 7.43 -7.77
N LEU A 58 12.23 6.99 -7.34
CA LEU A 58 12.05 6.01 -6.25
C LEU A 58 11.39 4.75 -6.80
N LYS A 59 11.70 3.60 -6.17
CA LYS A 59 11.02 2.32 -6.40
C LYS A 59 9.87 2.14 -5.40
N ALA A 60 8.89 1.35 -5.77
CA ALA A 60 7.85 0.94 -4.82
C ALA A 60 8.47 0.16 -3.64
N GLY A 61 8.12 0.54 -2.40
CA GLY A 61 8.67 -0.04 -1.17
C GLY A 61 10.07 0.48 -0.79
N GLU A 62 10.66 1.40 -1.53
CA GLU A 62 11.94 2.01 -1.17
C GLU A 62 11.80 2.86 0.08
N GLU A 63 12.63 2.56 1.08
CA GLU A 63 12.69 3.33 2.32
C GLU A 63 13.47 4.62 2.10
N VAL A 64 12.85 5.74 2.44
CA VAL A 64 13.39 7.09 2.16
C VAL A 64 13.46 7.97 3.41
N GLY A 65 13.01 7.46 4.55
CA GLY A 65 13.03 8.26 5.77
C GLY A 65 12.67 7.47 7.02
N LEU A 66 12.93 8.08 8.16
CA LEU A 66 12.71 7.48 9.47
C LEU A 66 12.20 8.52 10.48
N VAL A 67 11.10 8.19 11.14
CA VAL A 67 10.62 8.89 12.33
C VAL A 67 11.27 8.28 13.57
N ASP A 68 11.49 9.05 14.63
CA ASP A 68 12.11 8.60 15.88
C ASP A 68 11.38 7.38 16.47
N THR A 69 12.11 6.27 16.62
CA THR A 69 11.61 4.97 17.08
C THR A 69 11.94 4.65 18.53
N VAL A 70 12.75 5.48 19.20
CA VAL A 70 13.37 5.14 20.50
C VAL A 70 12.31 4.76 21.54
N GLN A 71 11.25 5.57 21.68
CA GLN A 71 10.22 5.30 22.69
C GLN A 71 9.41 4.02 22.37
N LEU A 72 9.12 3.77 21.12
CA LEU A 72 8.42 2.56 20.69
C LEU A 72 9.30 1.32 20.88
N TYR A 73 10.58 1.42 20.56
CA TYR A 73 11.52 0.32 20.76
C TYR A 73 11.66 -0.05 22.24
N LEU A 74 11.80 0.94 23.13
CA LEU A 74 11.84 0.72 24.58
C LEU A 74 10.55 0.09 25.10
N LYS A 75 9.40 0.52 24.56
CA LYS A 75 8.10 -0.07 24.87
C LYS A 75 8.01 -1.53 24.45
N LYS A 76 8.52 -1.87 23.26
CA LYS A 76 8.64 -3.26 22.80
C LYS A 76 9.44 -4.11 23.77
N LEU A 77 10.65 -3.65 24.14
CA LEU A 77 11.51 -4.37 25.11
C LEU A 77 10.82 -4.57 26.47
N GLN A 78 10.08 -3.58 26.96
CA GLN A 78 9.30 -3.68 28.19
C GLN A 78 8.22 -4.79 28.10
N LEU A 79 7.50 -4.86 26.98
CA LEU A 79 6.49 -5.88 26.75
C LEU A 79 7.08 -7.28 26.59
N GLU A 80 8.20 -7.40 25.89
CA GLU A 80 8.93 -8.67 25.77
C GLU A 80 9.43 -9.19 27.14
N ALA A 81 9.94 -8.29 27.99
CA ALA A 81 10.31 -8.64 29.36
C ALA A 81 9.10 -9.09 30.20
N SER A 82 7.94 -8.44 30.02
CA SER A 82 6.68 -8.84 30.66
C SER A 82 6.22 -10.22 30.19
N MET A 83 6.29 -10.50 28.90
CA MET A 83 5.97 -11.81 28.33
C MET A 83 6.86 -12.92 28.93
N LYS A 84 8.16 -12.67 29.00
CA LYS A 84 9.12 -13.61 29.61
C LYS A 84 8.83 -13.83 31.11
N SER A 85 8.39 -12.80 31.82
CA SER A 85 7.97 -12.91 33.22
C SER A 85 6.75 -13.83 33.37
N VAL A 86 5.72 -13.67 32.53
CA VAL A 86 4.53 -14.52 32.52
C VAL A 86 4.92 -15.97 32.20
N GLU A 87 5.81 -16.18 31.23
CA GLU A 87 6.27 -17.52 30.88
C GLU A 87 7.04 -18.21 32.02
N SER A 88 7.86 -17.47 32.76
CA SER A 88 8.60 -18.00 33.92
C SER A 88 7.72 -18.43 35.09
N GLN A 89 6.49 -17.96 35.15
CA GLN A 89 5.50 -18.33 36.18
C GLN A 89 4.78 -19.65 35.87
N ARG A 90 4.98 -20.24 34.70
CA ARG A 90 4.33 -21.51 34.34
C ARG A 90 4.81 -22.63 35.27
N PRO A 91 3.88 -23.35 35.92
CA PRO A 91 4.24 -24.44 36.79
C PRO A 91 4.82 -25.63 36.00
N ASP A 92 5.83 -26.26 36.55
CA ASP A 92 6.30 -27.57 36.07
C ASP A 92 5.32 -28.64 36.58
N LEU A 93 4.36 -29.03 35.73
CA LEU A 93 3.36 -30.02 36.04
C LEU A 93 4.01 -31.33 36.54
N ALA A 94 5.03 -31.82 35.84
CA ALA A 94 5.65 -33.11 36.14
C ALA A 94 6.25 -33.13 37.56
N LYS A 95 6.92 -32.06 37.96
CA LYS A 95 7.50 -31.95 39.31
C LYS A 95 6.45 -31.82 40.39
N GLN A 96 5.40 -31.03 40.12
CA GLN A 96 4.35 -30.78 41.15
C GLN A 96 3.49 -32.00 41.44
N ILE A 97 3.25 -32.88 40.49
CA ILE A 97 2.44 -34.07 40.66
C ILE A 97 3.28 -35.34 41.04
N ALA A 98 4.61 -35.26 40.95
CA ALA A 98 5.50 -36.40 41.16
C ALA A 98 5.33 -37.07 42.53
N ALA A 99 5.21 -36.27 43.61
CA ALA A 99 5.00 -36.78 44.97
C ALA A 99 3.68 -37.53 45.09
N THR A 100 2.59 -36.99 44.54
CA THR A 100 1.25 -37.65 44.58
C THR A 100 1.29 -38.96 43.76
N LYS A 101 1.90 -38.97 42.61
CA LYS A 101 2.11 -40.20 41.82
C LYS A 101 2.91 -41.26 42.54
N GLN A 102 3.96 -40.85 43.27
CA GLN A 102 4.72 -41.78 44.10
C GLN A 102 3.88 -42.35 45.25
N GLN A 103 3.06 -41.52 45.89
CA GLN A 103 2.13 -41.97 46.95
C GLN A 103 1.14 -43.01 46.41
N ILE A 104 0.57 -42.76 45.22
CA ILE A 104 -0.34 -43.71 44.56
C ILE A 104 0.38 -45.03 44.29
N THR A 105 1.59 -44.99 43.76
CA THR A 105 2.38 -46.19 43.48
C THR A 105 2.62 -47.00 44.76
N THR A 106 2.93 -46.33 45.88
CA THR A 106 3.14 -46.98 47.17
C THR A 106 1.87 -47.58 47.69
N ALA A 107 0.73 -46.84 47.67
CA ALA A 107 -0.54 -47.35 48.13
C ALA A 107 -1.05 -48.56 47.30
N GLN A 108 -0.84 -48.52 45.97
CA GLN A 108 -1.17 -49.65 45.08
C GLN A 108 -0.33 -50.90 45.42
N ARG A 109 0.94 -50.72 45.75
CA ARG A 109 1.81 -51.83 46.18
C ARG A 109 1.35 -52.46 47.47
N GLU A 110 0.98 -51.66 48.47
CA GLU A 110 0.45 -52.16 49.75
C GLU A 110 -0.94 -52.80 49.56
N LYS A 111 -1.85 -52.24 48.76
CA LYS A 111 -3.08 -52.89 48.35
C LYS A 111 -2.82 -54.28 47.78
N LYS A 112 -1.88 -54.42 46.83
CA LYS A 112 -1.55 -55.70 46.20
C LYS A 112 -0.96 -56.71 47.22
N ARG A 113 -0.17 -56.23 48.17
CA ARG A 113 0.34 -57.05 49.27
C ARG A 113 -0.79 -57.61 50.14
N VAL A 114 -1.76 -56.75 50.54
CA VAL A 114 -2.93 -57.15 51.33
C VAL A 114 -3.85 -58.09 50.56
N GLU A 115 -4.08 -57.90 49.29
CA GLU A 115 -4.79 -58.86 48.41
C GLU A 115 -4.19 -60.26 48.46
N ASN A 116 -2.83 -60.37 48.36
CA ASN A 116 -2.15 -61.62 48.40
C ASN A 116 -2.24 -62.29 49.80
N LEU A 117 -2.14 -61.51 50.91
CA LEU A 117 -2.29 -61.98 52.25
C LEU A 117 -3.74 -62.46 52.56
N LEU A 118 -4.73 -61.76 52.02
CA LEU A 118 -6.15 -62.14 52.15
C LEU A 118 -6.39 -63.50 51.45
N ALA A 119 -5.83 -63.68 50.23
CA ALA A 119 -5.90 -64.95 49.52
C ALA A 119 -5.24 -66.10 50.25
N ALA A 120 -4.23 -65.78 51.06
CA ALA A 120 -3.54 -66.78 51.95
C ALA A 120 -4.21 -66.92 53.33
N GLY A 121 -5.34 -66.26 53.61
CA GLY A 121 -6.03 -66.30 54.90
C GLY A 121 -5.33 -65.53 56.03
N ALA A 122 -4.32 -64.69 55.72
CA ALA A 122 -3.50 -63.95 56.69
C ALA A 122 -3.87 -62.45 56.81
N ALA A 123 -4.94 -61.99 56.17
CA ALA A 123 -5.50 -60.64 56.27
C ALA A 123 -7.07 -60.70 56.30
N ASN A 124 -7.72 -59.61 56.65
CA ASN A 124 -9.19 -59.48 56.60
C ASN A 124 -9.66 -58.53 55.49
N GLN A 125 -10.95 -58.66 55.10
CA GLN A 125 -11.52 -57.88 54.03
C GLN A 125 -11.47 -56.36 54.31
N LYS A 126 -11.66 -55.95 55.56
CA LYS A 126 -11.61 -54.53 55.93
C LYS A 126 -10.25 -53.90 55.61
N GLN A 127 -9.12 -54.61 55.81
CA GLN A 127 -7.82 -54.09 55.47
C GLN A 127 -7.66 -53.87 53.97
N LEU A 128 -8.24 -54.71 53.13
CA LEU A 128 -8.23 -54.51 51.68
C LEU A 128 -9.10 -53.31 51.30
N ASP A 129 -10.29 -53.17 51.86
CA ASP A 129 -11.20 -52.07 51.63
C ASP A 129 -10.59 -50.70 52.03
N ASP A 130 -9.87 -50.66 53.14
CA ASP A 130 -9.15 -49.49 53.63
C ASP A 130 -8.07 -49.04 52.63
N TRP A 131 -7.29 -49.96 52.05
CA TRP A 131 -6.28 -49.64 51.03
C TRP A 131 -6.93 -49.26 49.71
N ASP A 132 -8.03 -49.85 49.32
CA ASP A 132 -8.78 -49.48 48.13
C ASP A 132 -9.34 -48.03 48.22
N ALA A 133 -9.90 -47.71 49.38
CA ALA A 133 -10.34 -46.34 49.67
C ALA A 133 -9.16 -45.33 49.62
N GLN A 134 -8.01 -45.68 50.14
CA GLN A 134 -6.79 -44.86 50.13
C GLN A 134 -6.28 -44.62 48.72
N VAL A 135 -6.19 -45.66 47.86
CA VAL A 135 -5.78 -45.53 46.44
C VAL A 135 -6.77 -44.62 45.71
N THR A 136 -8.07 -44.83 45.92
CA THR A 136 -9.14 -44.01 45.31
C THR A 136 -9.03 -42.55 45.72
N LEU A 137 -8.81 -42.25 46.99
CA LEU A 137 -8.59 -40.91 47.52
C LEU A 137 -7.41 -40.22 46.84
N LEU A 138 -6.26 -40.84 46.77
CA LEU A 138 -5.04 -40.30 46.18
C LEU A 138 -5.18 -40.08 44.68
N GLN A 139 -5.89 -40.97 43.96
CA GLN A 139 -6.22 -40.78 42.54
C GLN A 139 -7.09 -39.55 42.30
N ARG A 140 -8.16 -39.36 43.14
CA ARG A 140 -9.01 -38.18 43.08
C ARG A 140 -8.25 -36.88 43.38
N GLN A 141 -7.32 -36.92 44.36
CA GLN A 141 -6.42 -35.81 44.66
C GLN A 141 -5.53 -35.47 43.48
N LEU A 142 -4.94 -36.47 42.78
CA LEU A 142 -4.13 -36.27 41.61
C LEU A 142 -4.93 -35.59 40.50
N ILE A 143 -6.15 -36.06 40.17
CA ILE A 143 -7.01 -35.47 39.15
C ILE A 143 -7.36 -34.02 39.50
N ALA A 144 -7.68 -33.73 40.76
CA ALA A 144 -7.97 -32.36 41.20
C ALA A 144 -6.74 -31.45 41.09
N GLN A 145 -5.54 -31.93 41.43
CA GLN A 145 -4.28 -31.23 41.34
C GLN A 145 -3.93 -30.95 39.87
N GLU A 146 -4.02 -31.97 39.00
CA GLU A 146 -3.75 -31.81 37.54
C GLU A 146 -4.71 -30.81 36.92
N SER A 147 -6.01 -30.88 37.26
CA SER A 147 -7.01 -29.91 36.76
C SER A 147 -6.71 -28.47 37.18
N SER A 148 -6.31 -28.27 38.46
CA SER A 148 -5.95 -26.93 38.96
C SER A 148 -4.73 -26.37 38.28
N LEU A 149 -3.67 -27.20 38.11
CA LEU A 149 -2.43 -26.81 37.43
C LEU A 149 -2.66 -26.51 35.94
N MET A 150 -3.50 -27.32 35.28
CA MET A 150 -3.87 -27.09 33.88
C MET A 150 -4.61 -25.77 33.69
N LYS A 151 -5.58 -25.45 34.58
CA LYS A 151 -6.28 -24.16 34.57
C LYS A 151 -5.30 -22.98 34.76
N SER A 152 -4.36 -23.11 35.71
CA SER A 152 -3.32 -22.09 35.94
C SER A 152 -2.43 -21.92 34.71
N THR A 153 -1.98 -23.01 34.09
CA THR A 153 -1.17 -22.98 32.87
C THR A 153 -1.92 -22.33 31.70
N ASN A 154 -3.21 -22.67 31.52
CA ASN A 154 -4.04 -22.07 30.49
C ASN A 154 -4.21 -20.56 30.72
N SER A 155 -4.47 -20.15 31.96
CA SER A 155 -4.59 -18.71 32.30
C SER A 155 -3.31 -17.95 32.00
N LEU A 156 -2.13 -18.50 32.32
CA LEU A 156 -0.85 -17.89 32.02
C LEU A 156 -0.56 -17.89 30.50
N THR A 157 -1.03 -18.91 29.77
CA THR A 157 -0.96 -18.92 28.31
C THR A 157 -1.76 -17.78 27.69
N GLU A 158 -3.01 -17.57 28.13
CA GLU A 158 -3.83 -16.48 27.64
C GLU A 158 -3.27 -15.10 28.04
N GLN A 159 -2.66 -14.97 29.20
CA GLN A 159 -1.97 -13.74 29.58
C GLN A 159 -0.75 -13.50 28.66
N GLY A 160 0.05 -14.53 28.37
CA GLY A 160 1.16 -14.46 27.41
C GLY A 160 0.69 -14.06 26.00
N ASN A 161 -0.40 -14.66 25.52
CA ASN A 161 -1.01 -14.31 24.23
C ASN A 161 -1.44 -12.83 24.19
N SER A 162 -2.04 -12.34 25.27
CA SER A 162 -2.44 -10.92 25.36
C SER A 162 -1.23 -9.97 25.25
N VAL A 163 -0.13 -10.30 25.93
CA VAL A 163 1.11 -9.51 25.83
C VAL A 163 1.74 -9.62 24.44
N SER A 164 1.69 -10.80 23.81
CA SER A 164 2.22 -10.98 22.45
C SER A 164 1.49 -10.12 21.42
N ILE A 165 0.17 -9.97 21.57
CA ILE A 165 -0.63 -9.06 20.73
C ILE A 165 -0.17 -7.60 20.93
N GLN A 166 0.12 -7.19 22.17
CA GLN A 166 0.63 -5.85 22.45
C GLN A 166 2.01 -5.63 21.83
N VAL A 167 2.88 -6.65 21.82
CA VAL A 167 4.18 -6.60 21.11
C VAL A 167 3.94 -6.38 19.63
N ALA A 168 3.06 -7.16 19.00
CA ALA A 168 2.74 -7.02 17.58
C ALA A 168 2.17 -5.63 17.23
N GLN A 169 1.37 -5.03 18.11
CA GLN A 169 0.87 -3.65 17.92
C GLN A 169 2.00 -2.62 17.93
N VAL A 170 2.99 -2.77 18.83
CA VAL A 170 4.14 -1.87 18.88
C VAL A 170 5.05 -2.09 17.67
N GLU A 171 5.19 -3.32 17.18
CA GLU A 171 5.94 -3.64 15.96
C GLU A 171 5.29 -3.00 14.73
N ASP A 172 3.96 -3.03 14.60
CA ASP A 172 3.25 -2.31 13.54
C ASP A 172 3.52 -0.79 13.61
N GLN A 173 3.52 -0.21 14.82
CA GLN A 173 3.85 1.20 15.01
C GLN A 173 5.31 1.51 14.65
N LEU A 174 6.25 0.62 14.97
CA LEU A 174 7.66 0.75 14.55
C LEU A 174 7.80 0.70 13.04
N ASN A 175 7.12 -0.22 12.37
CA ASN A 175 7.12 -0.31 10.91
C ASN A 175 6.58 0.97 10.26
N LYS A 176 5.57 1.60 10.84
CA LYS A 176 5.02 2.89 10.39
C LYS A 176 5.95 4.08 10.59
N CYS A 177 7.01 3.93 11.39
CA CYS A 177 8.05 4.95 11.49
C CYS A 177 8.99 4.96 10.27
N HIS A 178 9.06 3.86 9.52
CA HIS A 178 9.82 3.76 8.28
C HIS A 178 9.01 4.32 7.13
N ILE A 179 9.48 5.41 6.54
CA ILE A 179 8.80 6.09 5.45
C ILE A 179 9.23 5.47 4.14
N GLN A 180 8.26 4.93 3.38
CA GLN A 180 8.51 4.24 2.12
C GLN A 180 7.69 4.86 0.99
N SER A 181 8.20 4.75 -0.25
CA SER A 181 7.42 5.12 -1.43
C SER A 181 6.39 4.04 -1.74
N PRO A 182 5.08 4.36 -1.84
CA PRO A 182 4.05 3.37 -2.15
C PRO A 182 4.04 2.94 -3.62
N ILE A 183 4.63 3.75 -4.51
CA ILE A 183 4.68 3.50 -5.97
C ILE A 183 6.10 3.74 -6.51
N GLU A 184 6.39 3.12 -7.65
CA GLU A 184 7.54 3.53 -8.46
C GLU A 184 7.21 4.86 -9.15
N GLY A 185 8.10 5.86 -9.03
CA GLY A 185 7.86 7.17 -9.63
C GLY A 185 8.97 8.17 -9.34
N THR A 186 8.71 9.41 -9.70
CA THR A 186 9.61 10.55 -9.44
C THR A 186 9.02 11.44 -8.36
N VAL A 187 9.85 11.91 -7.45
CA VAL A 187 9.46 12.89 -6.42
C VAL A 187 9.10 14.21 -7.11
N LEU A 188 7.86 14.65 -6.94
CA LEU A 188 7.34 15.87 -7.56
C LEU A 188 7.42 17.10 -6.65
N ALA A 189 7.30 16.87 -5.35
CA ALA A 189 7.40 17.92 -4.34
C ALA A 189 7.81 17.34 -2.99
N LYS A 190 8.61 18.07 -2.24
CA LYS A 190 9.00 17.78 -0.85
C LYS A 190 8.30 18.77 0.08
N TYR A 191 7.65 18.30 1.14
CA TYR A 191 6.85 19.12 2.06
C TYR A 191 7.42 19.19 3.48
N ALA A 192 8.40 18.34 3.80
CA ALA A 192 9.01 18.28 5.12
C ALA A 192 10.52 18.07 5.03
N GLU A 193 11.23 18.48 6.08
CA GLU A 193 12.68 18.30 6.20
C GLU A 193 13.05 17.43 7.41
N ALA A 194 14.20 16.75 7.31
CA ALA A 194 14.79 16.08 8.47
C ALA A 194 14.98 17.05 9.63
N GLY A 195 14.64 16.62 10.83
CA GLY A 195 14.67 17.46 12.05
C GLY A 195 13.32 18.05 12.44
N GLU A 196 12.36 18.11 11.53
CA GLU A 196 10.99 18.57 11.84
C GLU A 196 10.21 17.54 12.66
N LEU A 197 9.14 18.01 13.32
CA LEU A 197 8.16 17.16 13.98
C LEU A 197 7.13 16.67 12.95
N ALA A 198 6.98 15.36 12.82
CA ALA A 198 5.91 14.72 12.07
C ALA A 198 4.73 14.41 13.00
N SER A 199 3.51 14.61 12.50
CA SER A 199 2.28 14.11 13.08
C SER A 199 1.62 13.16 12.09
N VAL A 200 0.80 12.22 12.56
CA VAL A 200 0.05 11.32 11.69
C VAL A 200 -0.78 12.13 10.69
N GLY A 201 -0.66 11.80 9.40
CA GLY A 201 -1.31 12.49 8.30
C GLY A 201 -0.58 13.73 7.76
N LYS A 202 0.54 14.17 8.36
CA LYS A 202 1.35 15.26 7.81
C LYS A 202 1.95 14.84 6.46
N PRO A 203 1.71 15.59 5.35
CA PRO A 203 2.36 15.33 4.07
C PRO A 203 3.88 15.48 4.20
N LEU A 204 4.62 14.53 3.65
CA LEU A 204 6.08 14.52 3.65
C LEU A 204 6.64 14.83 2.27
N PHE A 205 6.14 14.14 1.25
CA PHE A 205 6.49 14.38 -0.15
C PHE A 205 5.39 13.87 -1.07
N LYS A 206 5.49 14.22 -2.35
CA LYS A 206 4.61 13.74 -3.41
C LYS A 206 5.43 12.97 -4.42
N VAL A 207 4.99 11.78 -4.80
CA VAL A 207 5.58 10.95 -5.85
C VAL A 207 4.59 10.77 -6.99
N GLY A 208 5.06 10.83 -8.24
CA GLY A 208 4.25 10.68 -9.44
C GLY A 208 4.84 9.69 -10.43
N GLU A 209 3.98 8.88 -11.06
CA GLU A 209 4.33 7.96 -12.14
C GLU A 209 4.43 8.75 -13.45
N VAL A 210 5.54 9.45 -13.65
CA VAL A 210 5.72 10.33 -14.82
C VAL A 210 6.14 9.62 -16.12
N ASP A 211 6.53 8.37 -16.07
CA ASP A 211 6.85 7.56 -17.26
C ASP A 211 5.61 7.19 -18.06
N ARG A 212 4.47 7.10 -17.41
CA ARG A 212 3.17 6.85 -17.99
C ARG A 212 2.24 7.99 -17.63
N MET A 213 1.94 8.81 -18.61
CA MET A 213 1.07 9.96 -18.44
C MET A 213 -0.27 9.75 -19.11
N TYR A 214 -1.24 10.57 -18.76
CA TYR A 214 -2.57 10.57 -19.35
C TYR A 214 -2.85 11.95 -19.90
N LEU A 215 -3.24 12.04 -21.18
CA LEU A 215 -3.91 13.23 -21.66
C LEU A 215 -5.38 13.15 -21.23
N ARG A 216 -5.83 14.06 -20.36
CA ARG A 216 -7.23 14.25 -20.04
C ARG A 216 -7.82 15.26 -21.05
N ALA A 217 -8.36 14.72 -22.13
CA ALA A 217 -8.97 15.51 -23.18
C ALA A 217 -10.50 15.60 -22.99
N TYR A 218 -11.10 16.61 -23.58
CA TYR A 218 -12.54 16.87 -23.50
C TYR A 218 -13.18 16.78 -24.86
N VAL A 219 -14.19 15.93 -24.99
CA VAL A 219 -14.94 15.70 -26.23
C VAL A 219 -16.38 16.15 -26.07
N THR A 220 -17.00 16.63 -27.16
CA THR A 220 -18.44 16.94 -27.21
C THR A 220 -19.27 15.66 -27.26
N SER A 221 -20.59 15.76 -27.03
CA SER A 221 -21.51 14.63 -27.15
C SER A 221 -21.52 14.03 -28.58
N GLU A 222 -21.29 14.83 -29.59
CA GLU A 222 -21.21 14.39 -30.99
C GLU A 222 -19.95 13.55 -31.21
N GLN A 223 -18.80 14.05 -30.76
CA GLN A 223 -17.52 13.36 -30.86
C GLN A 223 -17.47 12.08 -30.03
N LEU A 224 -18.16 12.02 -28.89
CA LEU A 224 -18.23 10.87 -28.02
C LEU A 224 -18.69 9.58 -28.73
N SER A 225 -19.58 9.73 -29.72
CA SER A 225 -20.07 8.60 -30.52
C SER A 225 -18.99 7.90 -31.34
N GLN A 226 -17.88 8.61 -31.62
CA GLN A 226 -16.76 8.16 -32.44
C GLN A 226 -15.58 7.61 -31.62
N VAL A 227 -15.62 7.74 -30.28
CA VAL A 227 -14.53 7.35 -29.39
C VAL A 227 -14.90 6.11 -28.58
N LYS A 228 -14.04 5.10 -28.61
CA LYS A 228 -14.22 3.86 -27.85
C LYS A 228 -13.04 3.57 -26.95
N LEU A 229 -13.29 2.82 -25.89
CA LEU A 229 -12.23 2.28 -25.04
C LEU A 229 -11.31 1.38 -25.86
N GLY A 230 -10.00 1.56 -25.74
CA GLY A 230 -8.98 0.81 -26.46
C GLY A 230 -8.61 1.43 -27.82
N ASP A 231 -9.24 2.49 -28.26
CA ASP A 231 -8.88 3.15 -29.52
C ASP A 231 -7.44 3.67 -29.49
N LYS A 232 -6.72 3.42 -30.58
CA LYS A 232 -5.37 3.95 -30.80
C LYS A 232 -5.46 5.31 -31.44
N VAL A 233 -4.86 6.29 -30.83
CA VAL A 233 -4.94 7.70 -31.21
C VAL A 233 -3.53 8.30 -31.31
N THR A 234 -3.41 9.44 -31.96
CA THR A 234 -2.19 10.25 -31.93
C THR A 234 -2.38 11.45 -31.04
N VAL A 235 -1.54 11.57 -30.03
CA VAL A 235 -1.51 12.68 -29.08
C VAL A 235 -0.37 13.60 -29.44
N TYR A 236 -0.62 14.89 -29.42
CA TYR A 236 0.38 15.92 -29.67
C TYR A 236 0.59 16.75 -28.40
N SER A 237 1.86 16.97 -28.05
CA SER A 237 2.22 17.92 -26.99
C SER A 237 2.26 19.34 -27.52
N ASP A 238 1.81 20.29 -26.71
CA ASP A 238 1.90 21.73 -27.02
C ASP A 238 2.98 22.37 -26.14
N TYR A 239 4.09 22.76 -26.76
CA TYR A 239 5.21 23.45 -26.09
C TYR A 239 5.09 24.97 -26.16
N GLY A 240 3.96 25.51 -26.67
CA GLY A 240 3.73 26.95 -26.80
C GLY A 240 4.48 27.58 -27.99
N ASN A 241 5.15 26.79 -28.80
CA ASN A 241 5.76 27.17 -30.08
C ASN A 241 5.23 26.27 -31.21
N SER A 242 5.69 26.48 -32.43
CA SER A 242 5.27 25.69 -33.59
C SER A 242 5.75 24.21 -33.55
N GLU A 243 6.55 23.85 -32.58
CA GLU A 243 7.08 22.49 -32.44
C GLU A 243 6.08 21.63 -31.64
N GLN A 244 5.57 20.62 -32.31
CA GLN A 244 4.66 19.64 -31.73
C GLN A 244 5.27 18.26 -31.86
N LYS A 245 5.26 17.49 -30.79
CA LYS A 245 5.74 16.12 -30.80
C LYS A 245 4.55 15.17 -30.72
N ALA A 246 4.51 14.22 -31.65
CA ALA A 246 3.45 13.21 -31.70
C ALA A 246 3.82 11.99 -30.84
N TYR A 247 2.86 11.51 -30.06
CA TYR A 247 2.97 10.33 -29.23
C TYR A 247 1.83 9.37 -29.55
N PRO A 248 2.10 8.07 -29.63
CA PRO A 248 1.03 7.08 -29.69
C PRO A 248 0.30 7.02 -28.36
N GLY A 249 -1.01 7.11 -28.42
CA GLY A 249 -1.88 7.04 -27.26
C GLY A 249 -2.95 5.95 -27.39
N VAL A 250 -3.49 5.52 -26.25
CA VAL A 250 -4.60 4.57 -26.18
C VAL A 250 -5.66 5.13 -25.24
N VAL A 251 -6.91 5.12 -25.67
CA VAL A 251 -8.06 5.54 -24.84
C VAL A 251 -8.26 4.50 -23.73
N THR A 252 -8.10 4.93 -22.47
CA THR A 252 -8.19 4.03 -21.30
C THR A 252 -9.42 4.27 -20.46
N TRP A 253 -10.05 5.43 -20.59
CA TRP A 253 -11.25 5.76 -19.81
C TRP A 253 -12.04 6.85 -20.51
N ILE A 254 -13.36 6.77 -20.41
CA ILE A 254 -14.32 7.76 -20.89
C ILE A 254 -15.28 8.04 -19.73
N SER A 255 -15.54 9.31 -19.44
CA SER A 255 -16.43 9.70 -18.34
C SER A 255 -17.88 9.33 -18.63
N ASP A 256 -18.55 8.74 -17.63
CA ASP A 256 -19.99 8.46 -17.65
C ASP A 256 -20.84 9.71 -17.37
N ARG A 257 -20.20 10.81 -17.00
CA ARG A 257 -20.87 12.08 -16.66
C ARG A 257 -20.30 13.21 -17.47
N SER A 258 -21.19 14.09 -17.91
CA SER A 258 -20.78 15.36 -18.53
C SER A 258 -20.17 16.28 -17.48
N GLU A 259 -19.14 17.01 -17.90
CA GLU A 259 -18.51 18.10 -17.14
C GLU A 259 -18.76 19.42 -17.87
N PHE A 260 -18.73 20.53 -17.14
CA PHE A 260 -18.65 21.84 -17.77
C PHE A 260 -17.22 22.08 -18.25
N THR A 261 -17.07 22.68 -19.42
CA THR A 261 -15.74 23.06 -19.93
C THR A 261 -14.94 23.83 -18.88
N PRO A 262 -13.67 23.45 -18.62
CA PRO A 262 -12.80 24.20 -17.70
C PRO A 262 -12.75 25.69 -18.12
N LYS A 263 -12.71 26.59 -17.14
CA LYS A 263 -12.85 28.08 -17.30
C LYS A 263 -11.81 28.76 -18.22
N THR A 264 -10.90 28.05 -18.81
CA THR A 264 -9.85 28.56 -19.70
C THR A 264 -10.29 28.83 -21.13
N ILE A 265 -11.54 28.54 -21.51
CA ILE A 265 -12.04 28.79 -22.86
C ILE A 265 -12.78 30.16 -22.89
N LEU A 266 -12.32 31.05 -23.75
CA LEU A 266 -12.65 32.50 -23.72
C LEU A 266 -13.85 32.92 -24.55
N THR A 267 -14.61 32.00 -25.17
CA THR A 267 -15.76 32.40 -26.05
C THR A 267 -17.12 32.14 -25.40
N LYS A 268 -18.07 33.06 -25.64
CA LYS A 268 -19.42 32.99 -25.08
C LYS A 268 -20.23 31.76 -25.52
N ASN A 269 -19.95 31.20 -26.69
CA ASN A 269 -20.69 30.08 -27.26
C ASN A 269 -20.22 28.70 -26.74
N GLU A 270 -19.00 28.59 -26.23
CA GLU A 270 -18.43 27.33 -25.75
C GLU A 270 -18.73 27.06 -24.27
N ARG A 271 -19.16 28.07 -23.51
CA ARG A 271 -19.52 27.90 -22.08
C ARG A 271 -20.80 27.08 -21.84
N ALA A 272 -21.61 26.86 -22.87
CA ALA A 272 -22.89 26.15 -22.77
C ALA A 272 -22.79 24.65 -23.17
N ASN A 273 -21.65 24.19 -23.68
CA ASN A 273 -21.52 22.83 -24.16
C ASN A 273 -21.04 21.89 -23.03
N LEU A 274 -21.87 20.90 -22.77
CA LEU A 274 -21.48 19.76 -21.93
C LEU A 274 -20.41 18.95 -22.67
N VAL A 275 -19.31 18.65 -21.99
CA VAL A 275 -18.21 17.85 -22.51
C VAL A 275 -18.01 16.62 -21.67
N TYR A 276 -17.40 15.60 -22.26
CA TYR A 276 -17.04 14.37 -21.57
C TYR A 276 -15.53 14.26 -21.50
N ALA A 277 -15.00 13.97 -20.32
CA ALA A 277 -13.57 13.74 -20.16
C ALA A 277 -13.19 12.36 -20.69
N VAL A 278 -12.09 12.31 -21.44
CA VAL A 278 -11.49 11.08 -21.97
C VAL A 278 -10.04 11.01 -21.51
N LYS A 279 -9.62 9.91 -20.90
CA LYS A 279 -8.20 9.67 -20.54
C LYS A 279 -7.53 8.81 -21.60
N ILE A 280 -6.43 9.31 -22.09
CA ILE A 280 -5.60 8.68 -23.12
C ILE A 280 -4.23 8.42 -22.51
N ALA A 281 -3.87 7.14 -22.35
CA ALA A 281 -2.58 6.76 -21.84
C ALA A 281 -1.49 7.00 -22.90
N VAL A 282 -0.39 7.62 -22.49
CA VAL A 282 0.74 7.97 -23.32
C VAL A 282 2.02 7.58 -22.60
N LYS A 283 2.96 6.94 -23.29
CA LYS A 283 4.29 6.68 -22.75
C LYS A 283 5.12 7.96 -22.86
N ASN A 284 5.58 8.47 -21.72
CA ASN A 284 6.43 9.65 -21.67
C ASN A 284 7.90 9.30 -21.97
N ASP A 285 8.57 10.12 -22.70
CA ASP A 285 10.01 10.07 -22.95
C ASP A 285 10.81 11.10 -22.12
N GLY A 286 10.15 11.68 -21.10
CA GLY A 286 10.70 12.73 -20.24
C GLY A 286 10.37 14.16 -20.70
N SER A 287 9.82 14.31 -21.90
CA SER A 287 9.46 15.64 -22.46
C SER A 287 8.08 16.13 -21.97
N LEU A 288 7.14 15.22 -21.73
CA LEU A 288 5.81 15.59 -21.24
C LEU A 288 5.87 15.96 -19.74
N LYS A 289 5.16 17.05 -19.39
CA LYS A 289 5.07 17.53 -18.02
C LYS A 289 3.60 17.58 -17.55
N ILE A 290 3.38 17.39 -16.28
CA ILE A 290 2.05 17.52 -15.66
C ILE A 290 1.54 18.95 -15.85
N GLY A 291 0.29 19.09 -16.29
CA GLY A 291 -0.33 20.38 -16.60
C GLY A 291 -0.02 20.93 -17.98
N MET A 292 0.89 20.30 -18.76
CA MET A 292 1.14 20.70 -20.16
C MET A 292 -0.12 20.47 -20.99
N TYR A 293 -0.39 21.37 -21.93
CA TYR A 293 -1.47 21.21 -22.89
C TYR A 293 -1.10 20.18 -23.97
N GLY A 294 -2.13 19.53 -24.49
CA GLY A 294 -2.00 18.62 -25.61
C GLY A 294 -3.30 18.49 -26.40
N GLY A 295 -3.15 18.06 -27.65
CA GLY A 295 -4.27 17.74 -28.54
C GLY A 295 -4.26 16.28 -28.93
N VAL A 296 -5.40 15.75 -29.29
CA VAL A 296 -5.55 14.41 -29.81
C VAL A 296 -6.22 14.43 -31.18
N VAL A 297 -5.75 13.55 -32.05
CA VAL A 297 -6.34 13.27 -33.35
C VAL A 297 -6.73 11.80 -33.37
N TRP A 298 -8.03 11.54 -33.56
CA TRP A 298 -8.56 10.19 -33.70
C TRP A 298 -8.12 9.64 -35.07
N LYS A 299 -7.60 8.42 -35.07
CA LYS A 299 -7.36 7.74 -36.34
C LYS A 299 -8.69 7.51 -37.02
N LYS A 300 -9.00 8.28 -38.05
CA LYS A 300 -10.12 7.93 -38.93
C LYS A 300 -9.75 6.63 -39.63
N GLU A 301 -10.42 5.53 -39.31
CA GLU A 301 -10.44 4.37 -40.20
C GLU A 301 -11.04 4.87 -41.52
N ASN A 302 -10.23 4.91 -42.55
CA ASN A 302 -10.76 5.08 -43.92
C ASN A 302 -11.62 3.84 -44.18
N PRO A 303 -12.91 4.03 -44.61
CA PRO A 303 -13.77 2.92 -44.94
C PRO A 303 -13.27 2.10 -46.09
#